data_d08a83277ae1a907b211f160ba38c3e3
#
_entry.id   d08a83277ae1a907b211f160ba38c3e3
#
_cell.length_a   1.000
_cell.length_b   1.000
_cell.length_c   1.000
_cell.angle_alpha   90.00
_cell.angle_beta   90.00
_cell.angle_gamma   90.00
#
_symmetry.space_group_name_H-M   'P 1'
#
loop_
_entity.id
_entity.type
_entity.pdbx_description
1 polymer ?
#
loop_
_entity_poly.entity_id
_entity_poly.type
_entity_poly.pdbx_seq_one_letter_code
_entity_poly.pdbx_strand_id
1 'polypeptide(L)'
;NPVGVYRITVNDCDTLRDVLAELVKLLRIDTKAKNGSLLRVICETLRERAMRGERPILIFDEVENLKRTGIKAIKAVYDGVRYVVPVVLVGTPEFAVALQNLKNKGVKGMAQFIRRFKAGQTALAPIDRRYLDFMEQIKDEELRQLLSRIADNYGELHDYLERAMREADEQGEPLTVELFKEMYNIKTA
;
A
#
# COMPACT_ATOMS: atom_id res chain seq x y z
N ASN A 1 -6.29 -3.87 14.96
CA ASN A 1 -4.97 -3.42 14.50
C ASN A 1 -3.96 -3.64 15.60
N PRO A 2 -2.78 -4.20 15.31
CA PRO A 2 -1.73 -4.25 16.32
C PRO A 2 -1.44 -2.82 16.78
N VAL A 3 -1.37 -2.63 18.08
CA VAL A 3 -1.10 -1.34 18.71
C VAL A 3 0.24 -0.82 18.16
N GLY A 4 0.23 0.36 17.55
CA GLY A 4 1.45 1.01 17.06
C GLY A 4 1.68 1.01 15.55
N VAL A 5 0.82 0.38 14.72
CA VAL A 5 0.95 0.46 13.25
C VAL A 5 0.00 1.54 12.71
N TYR A 6 0.57 2.53 12.04
CA TYR A 6 -0.13 3.65 11.42
C TYR A 6 0.10 3.60 9.92
N ARG A 7 -0.90 3.12 9.16
CA ARG A 7 -0.86 3.04 7.71
C ARG A 7 -1.69 4.16 7.09
N ILE A 8 -1.11 4.82 6.11
CA ILE A 8 -1.73 5.83 5.27
C ILE A 8 -1.61 5.36 3.83
N THR A 9 -2.72 5.24 3.15
CA THR A 9 -2.76 5.05 1.70
C THR A 9 -2.86 6.43 1.05
N VAL A 10 -1.91 6.75 0.19
CA VAL A 10 -1.84 8.04 -0.50
C VAL A 10 -2.66 7.99 -1.78
N ASN A 11 -3.57 8.92 -1.96
CA ASN A 11 -4.36 9.02 -3.19
C ASN A 11 -3.80 10.09 -4.14
N ASP A 12 -4.09 9.96 -5.42
CA ASP A 12 -3.64 10.90 -6.47
C ASP A 12 -4.00 12.36 -6.20
N CYS A 13 -5.16 12.60 -5.59
CA CYS A 13 -5.64 13.94 -5.27
C CYS A 13 -5.06 14.51 -3.98
N ASP A 14 -4.39 13.69 -3.15
CA ASP A 14 -3.93 14.11 -1.83
C ASP A 14 -2.91 15.25 -1.91
N THR A 15 -3.13 16.24 -1.06
CA THR A 15 -2.18 17.31 -0.79
C THR A 15 -1.33 16.94 0.43
N LEU A 16 -0.25 17.70 0.65
CA LEU A 16 0.50 17.62 1.91
C LEU A 16 -0.41 17.70 3.14
N ARG A 17 -1.41 18.57 3.09
CA ARG A 17 -2.32 18.79 4.21
C ARG A 17 -3.17 17.55 4.49
N ASP A 18 -3.62 16.86 3.46
CA ASP A 18 -4.46 15.68 3.58
C ASP A 18 -3.65 14.53 4.22
N VAL A 19 -2.43 14.30 3.77
CA VAL A 19 -1.52 13.31 4.38
C VAL A 19 -1.24 13.61 5.85
N LEU A 20 -1.00 14.88 6.20
CA LEU A 20 -0.78 15.27 7.60
C LEU A 20 -2.05 15.17 8.45
N ALA A 21 -3.20 15.51 7.88
CA ALA A 21 -4.49 15.38 8.56
C ALA A 21 -4.83 13.92 8.88
N GLU A 22 -4.55 13.01 7.97
CA GLU A 22 -4.75 11.58 8.21
C GLU A 22 -3.80 11.06 9.32
N LEU A 23 -2.54 11.50 9.35
CA LEU A 23 -1.63 11.20 10.46
C LEU A 23 -2.17 11.69 11.81
N VAL A 24 -2.68 12.91 11.86
CA VAL A 24 -3.28 13.48 13.07
C VAL A 24 -4.45 12.64 13.56
N LYS A 25 -5.32 12.24 12.64
CA LYS A 25 -6.48 11.38 12.93
C LYS A 25 -6.05 10.01 13.46
N LEU A 26 -5.13 9.34 12.76
CA LEU A 26 -4.61 8.03 13.16
C LEU A 26 -3.92 8.07 14.52
N LEU A 27 -3.15 9.12 14.77
CA LEU A 27 -2.48 9.35 16.04
C LEU A 27 -3.41 9.90 17.14
N ARG A 28 -4.67 10.21 16.82
CA ARG A 28 -5.65 10.82 17.74
C ARG A 28 -5.10 12.08 18.40
N ILE A 29 -4.46 12.94 17.61
CA ILE A 29 -3.89 14.20 18.10
C ILE A 29 -5.00 15.26 18.09
N ASP A 30 -5.31 15.81 19.24
CA ASP A 30 -6.19 16.99 19.33
C ASP A 30 -5.34 18.27 19.13
N THR A 31 -5.42 18.88 17.96
CA THR A 31 -4.65 20.07 17.64
C THR A 31 -5.31 20.94 16.57
N LYS A 32 -5.18 22.26 16.73
CA LYS A 32 -5.53 23.28 15.74
C LYS A 32 -4.29 23.80 14.98
N ALA A 33 -3.17 23.14 15.09
CA ALA A 33 -1.90 23.56 14.50
C ALA A 33 -1.95 23.61 12.96
N LYS A 34 -1.17 24.50 12.37
CA LYS A 34 -0.96 24.60 10.91
C LYS A 34 0.20 23.68 10.49
N ASN A 35 0.34 23.41 9.18
CA ASN A 35 1.24 22.39 8.60
C ASN A 35 2.64 22.31 9.22
N GLY A 36 3.35 23.41 9.43
CA GLY A 36 4.72 23.37 9.97
C GLY A 36 4.78 22.98 11.45
N SER A 37 3.89 23.52 12.25
CA SER A 37 3.73 23.13 13.66
C SER A 37 3.09 21.76 13.80
N LEU A 38 2.24 21.37 12.85
CA LEU A 38 1.62 20.04 12.80
C LEU A 38 2.63 18.92 12.63
N LEU A 39 3.61 19.08 11.72
CA LEU A 39 4.73 18.13 11.58
C LEU A 39 5.50 17.95 12.89
N ARG A 40 5.73 19.04 13.63
CA ARG A 40 6.40 18.96 14.92
C ARG A 40 5.59 18.16 15.92
N VAL A 41 4.31 18.47 16.08
CA VAL A 41 3.41 17.76 17.00
C VAL A 41 3.33 16.28 16.67
N ILE A 42 3.21 15.90 15.38
CA ILE A 42 3.23 14.51 14.94
C ILE A 42 4.52 13.81 15.38
N CYS A 43 5.68 14.42 15.13
CA CYS A 43 6.97 13.83 15.51
C CYS A 43 7.15 13.72 17.02
N GLU A 44 6.70 14.71 17.79
CA GLU A 44 6.73 14.69 19.25
C GLU A 44 5.84 13.58 19.81
N THR A 45 4.60 13.49 19.36
CA THR A 45 3.66 12.42 19.74
C THR A 45 4.23 11.02 19.47
N LEU A 46 4.82 10.82 18.29
CA LEU A 46 5.42 9.52 17.94
C LEU A 46 6.62 9.18 18.82
N ARG A 47 7.47 10.15 19.14
CA ARG A 47 8.61 9.94 20.07
C ARG A 47 8.14 9.63 21.48
N GLU A 48 7.14 10.36 21.98
CA GLU A 48 6.56 10.12 23.29
C GLU A 48 5.99 8.70 23.41
N ARG A 49 5.27 8.23 22.39
CA ARG A 49 4.76 6.87 22.32
C ARG A 49 5.89 5.85 22.37
N ALA A 50 6.93 6.05 21.57
CA ALA A 50 8.10 5.18 21.58
C ALA A 50 8.80 5.16 22.95
N MET A 51 8.92 6.31 23.63
CA MET A 51 9.48 6.40 24.99
C MET A 51 8.61 5.71 26.05
N ARG A 52 7.30 5.63 25.84
CA ARG A 52 6.37 4.87 26.70
C ARG A 52 6.41 3.35 26.47
N GLY A 53 7.28 2.88 25.57
CA GLY A 53 7.40 1.46 25.24
C GLY A 53 6.43 0.98 24.15
N GLU A 54 5.59 1.86 23.58
CA GLU A 54 4.87 1.57 22.36
C GLU A 54 5.91 1.42 21.23
N ARG A 55 5.60 0.57 20.25
CA ARG A 55 6.48 0.38 19.08
C ARG A 55 5.79 0.92 17.82
N PRO A 56 5.67 2.27 17.68
CA PRO A 56 4.99 2.86 16.54
C PRO A 56 5.75 2.57 15.25
N ILE A 57 5.01 2.23 14.19
CA ILE A 57 5.51 2.06 12.83
C ILE A 57 4.63 2.91 11.92
N LEU A 58 5.25 3.73 11.07
CA LEU A 58 4.56 4.48 10.03
C LEU A 58 4.70 3.74 8.70
N ILE A 59 3.57 3.51 8.03
CA ILE A 59 3.53 2.94 6.68
C ILE A 59 2.82 3.93 5.78
N PHE A 60 3.51 4.38 4.72
CA PHE A 60 2.92 5.13 3.62
C PHE A 60 2.81 4.20 2.43
N ASP A 61 1.60 3.92 2.02
CA ASP A 61 1.26 3.04 0.92
C ASP A 61 0.86 3.84 -0.32
N GLU A 62 1.02 3.25 -1.50
CA GLU A 62 0.79 3.91 -2.79
C GLU A 62 1.59 5.22 -2.93
N VAL A 63 2.87 5.18 -2.52
CA VAL A 63 3.71 6.39 -2.49
C VAL A 63 4.01 6.97 -3.88
N GLU A 64 3.73 6.27 -4.96
CA GLU A 64 3.76 6.78 -6.33
C GLU A 64 2.83 7.96 -6.54
N ASN A 65 1.73 8.03 -5.76
CA ASN A 65 0.76 9.13 -5.79
C ASN A 65 1.27 10.40 -5.07
N LEU A 66 2.42 10.32 -4.40
CA LEU A 66 2.98 11.47 -3.68
C LEU A 66 3.40 12.61 -4.59
N LYS A 67 2.81 13.75 -4.38
CA LYS A 67 3.32 15.01 -4.94
C LYS A 67 4.66 15.40 -4.30
N ARG A 68 5.44 16.21 -4.97
CA ARG A 68 6.75 16.69 -4.50
C ARG A 68 6.73 17.27 -3.07
N THR A 69 5.65 17.92 -2.68
CA THR A 69 5.46 18.47 -1.33
C THR A 69 5.25 17.36 -0.30
N GLY A 70 4.54 16.29 -0.64
CA GLY A 70 4.35 15.09 0.19
C GLY A 70 5.67 14.37 0.44
N ILE A 71 6.48 14.16 -0.61
CA ILE A 71 7.82 13.57 -0.48
C ILE A 71 8.69 14.34 0.52
N LYS A 72 8.65 15.69 0.46
CA LYS A 72 9.37 16.54 1.41
C LYS A 72 8.84 16.43 2.84
N ALA A 73 7.55 16.26 2.99
CA ALA A 73 6.94 16.08 4.30
C ALA A 73 7.31 14.73 4.92
N ILE A 74 7.23 13.65 4.16
CA ILE A 74 7.66 12.33 4.63
C ILE A 74 9.15 12.36 5.03
N LYS A 75 10.00 13.06 4.24
CA LYS A 75 11.39 13.27 4.63
C LYS A 75 11.50 13.99 5.99
N ALA A 76 10.71 15.04 6.21
CA ALA A 76 10.73 15.79 7.46
C ALA A 76 10.23 14.95 8.64
N VAL A 77 9.18 14.15 8.45
CA VAL A 77 8.71 13.17 9.44
C VAL A 77 9.82 12.17 9.75
N TYR A 78 10.39 11.52 8.72
CA TYR A 78 11.50 10.58 8.90
C TYR A 78 12.66 11.19 9.69
N ASP A 79 13.14 12.39 9.28
CA ASP A 79 14.21 13.07 9.98
C ASP A 79 13.85 13.41 11.44
N GLY A 80 12.58 13.67 11.69
CA GLY A 80 12.04 13.95 13.02
C GLY A 80 11.94 12.74 13.94
N VAL A 81 11.74 11.54 13.42
CA VAL A 81 11.51 10.32 14.23
C VAL A 81 12.57 9.23 14.02
N ARG A 82 13.60 9.50 13.20
CA ARG A 82 14.65 8.53 12.90
C ARG A 82 15.26 7.98 14.20
N TYR A 83 15.60 6.71 14.18
CA TYR A 83 16.12 5.91 15.30
C TYR A 83 15.10 5.48 16.37
N VAL A 84 13.88 6.03 16.38
CA VAL A 84 12.86 5.67 17.36
C VAL A 84 11.59 5.12 16.73
N VAL A 85 11.27 5.52 15.47
CA VAL A 85 10.10 5.06 14.75
C VAL A 85 10.49 4.63 13.33
N PRO A 86 10.29 3.36 12.98
CA PRO A 86 10.43 2.89 11.60
C PRO A 86 9.43 3.60 10.68
N VAL A 87 9.91 4.01 9.50
CA VAL A 87 9.09 4.56 8.43
C VAL A 87 9.24 3.68 7.20
N VAL A 88 8.16 3.11 6.75
CA VAL A 88 8.08 2.21 5.60
C VAL A 88 7.36 2.92 4.46
N LEU A 89 7.90 2.83 3.26
CA LEU A 89 7.28 3.30 2.03
C LEU A 89 6.97 2.08 1.17
N VAL A 90 5.71 1.95 0.77
CA VAL A 90 5.22 0.88 -0.10
C VAL A 90 4.69 1.53 -1.37
N GLY A 91 5.05 1.00 -2.52
CA GLY A 91 4.62 1.54 -3.80
C GLY A 91 5.20 0.77 -4.97
N THR A 92 4.84 1.18 -6.16
CA THR A 92 5.25 0.57 -7.41
C THR A 92 6.68 0.98 -7.82
N PRO A 93 7.34 0.25 -8.74
CA PRO A 93 8.65 0.62 -9.27
C PRO A 93 8.69 2.03 -9.88
N GLU A 94 7.55 2.53 -10.39
CA GLU A 94 7.41 3.87 -10.96
C GLU A 94 7.81 4.97 -9.97
N PHE A 95 7.54 4.78 -8.67
CA PHE A 95 7.98 5.73 -7.65
C PHE A 95 9.50 5.89 -7.62
N ALA A 96 10.24 4.79 -7.69
CA ALA A 96 11.70 4.82 -7.69
C ALA A 96 12.24 5.54 -8.94
N VAL A 97 11.62 5.30 -10.11
CA VAL A 97 11.94 5.98 -11.37
C VAL A 97 11.63 7.47 -11.27
N ALA A 98 10.46 7.85 -10.75
CA ALA A 98 10.06 9.25 -10.56
C ALA A 98 11.04 9.98 -9.62
N LEU A 99 11.45 9.38 -8.52
CA LEU A 99 12.43 9.94 -7.60
C LEU A 99 13.80 10.16 -8.28
N GLN A 100 14.27 9.20 -9.07
CA GLN A 100 15.53 9.33 -9.80
C GLN A 100 15.46 10.45 -10.85
N ASN A 101 14.33 10.58 -11.55
CA ASN A 101 14.11 11.67 -12.50
C ASN A 101 14.11 13.05 -11.80
N LEU A 102 13.48 13.17 -10.63
CA LEU A 102 13.50 14.40 -9.83
C LEU A 102 14.93 14.74 -9.37
N LYS A 103 15.71 13.74 -8.97
CA LYS A 103 17.12 13.91 -8.60
C LYS A 103 17.95 14.40 -9.78
N ASN A 104 17.81 13.77 -10.96
CA ASN A 104 18.53 14.11 -12.17
C ASN A 104 18.22 15.56 -12.65
N LYS A 105 16.97 16.01 -12.44
CA LYS A 105 16.54 17.40 -12.67
C LYS A 105 17.05 18.39 -11.62
N GLY A 106 17.89 17.97 -10.68
CA GLY A 106 18.45 18.83 -9.63
C GLY A 106 17.44 19.30 -8.58
N VAL A 107 16.29 18.62 -8.43
CA VAL A 107 15.28 19.03 -7.48
C VAL A 107 15.80 18.93 -6.05
N LYS A 108 15.85 20.07 -5.35
CA LYS A 108 16.38 20.19 -3.99
C LYS A 108 15.73 19.20 -3.02
N GLY A 109 16.57 18.42 -2.35
CA GLY A 109 16.17 17.46 -1.31
C GLY A 109 15.94 16.04 -1.81
N MET A 110 15.83 15.77 -3.12
CA MET A 110 15.54 14.43 -3.65
C MET A 110 16.72 13.46 -3.46
N ALA A 111 17.95 13.90 -3.72
CA ALA A 111 19.13 13.07 -3.46
C ALA A 111 19.23 12.66 -1.99
N GLN A 112 18.88 13.55 -1.07
CA GLN A 112 18.87 13.27 0.36
C GLN A 112 17.73 12.31 0.74
N PHE A 113 16.54 12.45 0.15
CA PHE A 113 15.42 11.53 0.35
C PHE A 113 15.81 10.12 -0.08
N ILE A 114 16.26 9.96 -1.33
CA ILE A 114 16.67 8.66 -1.86
C ILE A 114 17.73 7.99 -0.96
N ARG A 115 18.74 8.74 -0.50
CA ARG A 115 19.80 8.20 0.36
C ARG A 115 19.25 7.59 1.66
N ARG A 116 18.13 8.10 2.21
CA ARG A 116 17.56 7.62 3.47
C ARG A 116 16.89 6.26 3.33
N PHE A 117 16.32 5.98 2.18
CA PHE A 117 15.52 4.77 1.96
C PHE A 117 16.25 3.73 1.09
N LYS A 118 17.30 4.12 0.36
CA LYS A 118 18.00 3.24 -0.59
C LYS A 118 18.52 1.95 0.06
N ALA A 119 19.09 2.02 1.24
CA ALA A 119 19.69 0.85 1.91
C ALA A 119 18.65 -0.19 2.35
N GLY A 120 17.40 0.24 2.59
CA GLY A 120 16.28 -0.63 2.97
C GLY A 120 15.34 -0.95 1.80
N GLN A 121 15.69 -0.56 0.58
CA GLN A 121 14.85 -0.85 -0.58
C GLN A 121 14.88 -2.34 -0.90
N THR A 122 13.70 -2.95 -0.93
CA THR A 122 13.50 -4.35 -1.30
C THR A 122 12.43 -4.43 -2.37
N ALA A 123 12.71 -5.11 -3.45
CA ALA A 123 11.69 -5.48 -4.43
C ALA A 123 11.00 -6.76 -3.94
N LEU A 124 9.68 -6.75 -3.92
CA LEU A 124 8.92 -7.96 -3.69
C LEU A 124 9.09 -8.90 -4.90
N ALA A 125 9.16 -10.19 -4.63
CA ALA A 125 9.17 -11.18 -5.69
C ALA A 125 7.89 -11.06 -6.54
N PRO A 126 7.97 -11.33 -7.84
CA PRO A 126 6.77 -11.47 -8.66
C PRO A 126 5.81 -12.48 -8.03
N ILE A 127 4.52 -12.20 -8.15
CA ILE A 127 3.48 -13.09 -7.65
C ILE A 127 3.61 -14.44 -8.38
N ASP A 128 3.61 -15.52 -7.62
CA ASP A 128 3.47 -16.85 -8.21
C ASP A 128 2.03 -17.01 -8.74
N ARG A 129 1.87 -16.92 -10.05
CA ARG A 129 0.56 -17.02 -10.71
C ARG A 129 -0.14 -18.37 -10.50
N ARG A 130 0.51 -19.32 -9.87
CA ARG A 130 -0.16 -20.57 -9.46
C ARG A 130 -1.13 -20.34 -8.31
N TYR A 131 -0.99 -19.23 -7.55
CA TYR A 131 -1.88 -18.84 -6.46
C TYR A 131 -2.23 -19.99 -5.50
N LEU A 132 -1.25 -20.83 -5.18
CA LEU A 132 -1.46 -22.12 -4.53
C LEU A 132 -2.35 -22.03 -3.30
N ASP A 133 -2.12 -21.05 -2.43
CA ASP A 133 -2.87 -20.88 -1.18
C ASP A 133 -4.37 -20.59 -1.41
N PHE A 134 -4.70 -19.93 -2.52
CA PHE A 134 -6.09 -19.64 -2.90
C PHE A 134 -6.72 -20.77 -3.72
N MET A 135 -5.93 -21.40 -4.57
CA MET A 135 -6.41 -22.42 -5.50
C MET A 135 -6.75 -23.74 -4.81
N GLU A 136 -6.21 -24.03 -3.62
CA GLU A 136 -6.52 -25.25 -2.86
C GLU A 136 -8.01 -25.36 -2.50
N GLN A 137 -8.71 -24.24 -2.39
CA GLN A 137 -10.14 -24.19 -2.06
C GLN A 137 -11.05 -24.48 -3.28
N ILE A 138 -10.50 -24.34 -4.49
CA ILE A 138 -11.25 -24.56 -5.74
C ILE A 138 -11.07 -26.01 -6.16
N LYS A 139 -12.16 -26.78 -6.17
CA LYS A 139 -12.13 -28.21 -6.50
C LYS A 139 -11.95 -28.48 -7.99
N ASP A 140 -12.44 -27.56 -8.84
CA ASP A 140 -12.39 -27.69 -10.28
C ASP A 140 -11.00 -27.34 -10.82
N GLU A 141 -10.30 -28.34 -11.37
CA GLU A 141 -8.94 -28.20 -11.91
C GLU A 141 -8.88 -27.32 -13.16
N GLU A 142 -9.90 -27.40 -14.03
CA GLU A 142 -9.95 -26.59 -15.24
C GLU A 142 -10.17 -25.11 -14.89
N LEU A 143 -10.98 -24.84 -13.86
CA LEU A 143 -11.17 -23.49 -13.35
C LEU A 143 -9.87 -22.93 -12.75
N ARG A 144 -9.11 -23.72 -11.98
CA ARG A 144 -7.81 -23.31 -11.46
C ARG A 144 -6.84 -22.93 -12.57
N GLN A 145 -6.78 -23.75 -13.64
CA GLN A 145 -5.91 -23.46 -14.79
C GLN A 145 -6.36 -22.21 -15.55
N LEU A 146 -7.67 -21.99 -15.69
CA LEU A 146 -8.22 -20.80 -16.32
C LEU A 146 -7.86 -19.55 -15.52
N LEU A 147 -8.11 -19.54 -14.22
CA LEU A 147 -7.81 -18.42 -13.31
C LEU A 147 -6.32 -18.07 -13.31
N SER A 148 -5.44 -19.07 -13.31
CA SER A 148 -3.98 -18.85 -13.39
C SER A 148 -3.53 -18.18 -14.69
N ARG A 149 -4.34 -18.29 -15.75
CA ARG A 149 -4.06 -17.64 -17.05
C ARG A 149 -4.61 -16.22 -17.16
N ILE A 150 -5.78 -15.97 -16.56
CA ILE A 150 -6.48 -14.69 -16.74
C ILE A 150 -6.21 -13.70 -15.63
N ALA A 151 -5.89 -14.12 -14.41
CA ALA A 151 -5.59 -13.24 -13.30
C ALA A 151 -4.09 -12.88 -13.27
N ASP A 152 -3.78 -11.60 -13.34
CA ASP A 152 -2.40 -11.12 -13.28
C ASP A 152 -1.92 -10.84 -11.85
N ASN A 153 -2.85 -10.73 -10.90
CA ASN A 153 -2.57 -10.43 -9.50
C ASN A 153 -3.67 -10.97 -8.57
N TYR A 154 -3.39 -10.95 -7.25
CA TYR A 154 -4.35 -11.44 -6.25
C TYR A 154 -5.64 -10.60 -6.18
N GLY A 155 -5.60 -9.31 -6.51
CA GLY A 155 -6.79 -8.46 -6.56
C GLY A 155 -7.75 -8.94 -7.65
N GLU A 156 -7.26 -9.10 -8.86
CA GLU A 156 -8.06 -9.63 -9.97
C GLU A 156 -8.60 -11.03 -9.69
N LEU A 157 -7.76 -11.91 -9.12
CA LEU A 157 -8.20 -13.24 -8.72
C LEU A 157 -9.34 -13.17 -7.70
N HIS A 158 -9.23 -12.31 -6.70
CA HIS A 158 -10.26 -12.08 -5.69
C HIS A 158 -11.56 -11.57 -6.34
N ASP A 159 -11.45 -10.56 -7.21
CA ASP A 159 -12.62 -9.95 -7.86
C ASP A 159 -13.37 -10.97 -8.74
N TYR A 160 -12.64 -11.81 -9.47
CA TYR A 160 -13.24 -12.90 -10.23
C TYR A 160 -13.94 -13.92 -9.32
N LEU A 161 -13.26 -14.36 -8.28
CA LEU A 161 -13.77 -15.41 -7.40
C LEU A 161 -14.93 -14.93 -6.53
N GLU A 162 -14.88 -13.74 -5.96
CA GLU A 162 -15.94 -13.23 -5.10
C GLU A 162 -17.29 -13.23 -5.82
N ARG A 163 -17.30 -12.74 -7.05
CA ARG A 163 -18.54 -12.69 -7.86
C ARG A 163 -19.00 -14.07 -8.27
N ALA A 164 -18.06 -14.92 -8.72
CA ALA A 164 -18.40 -16.26 -9.18
C ALA A 164 -18.87 -17.18 -8.04
N MET A 165 -18.29 -17.08 -6.88
CA MET A 165 -18.72 -17.81 -5.69
C MET A 165 -20.12 -17.37 -5.22
N ARG A 166 -20.40 -16.06 -5.25
CA ARG A 166 -21.72 -15.54 -4.92
C ARG A 166 -22.80 -16.09 -5.86
N GLU A 167 -22.53 -16.09 -7.15
CA GLU A 167 -23.47 -16.62 -8.15
C GLU A 167 -23.70 -18.12 -7.96
N ALA A 168 -22.65 -18.90 -7.72
CA ALA A 168 -22.75 -20.32 -7.43
C ALA A 168 -23.59 -20.59 -6.16
N ASP A 169 -23.38 -19.81 -5.10
CA ASP A 169 -24.14 -19.89 -3.86
C ASP A 169 -25.62 -19.54 -4.08
N GLU A 170 -25.93 -18.52 -4.88
CA GLU A 170 -27.30 -18.12 -5.21
C GLU A 170 -28.04 -19.19 -6.03
N GLN A 171 -27.33 -19.90 -6.89
CA GLN A 171 -27.87 -21.02 -7.66
C GLN A 171 -27.93 -22.33 -6.89
N GLY A 172 -27.25 -22.39 -5.74
CA GLY A 172 -27.13 -23.61 -4.93
C GLY A 172 -26.24 -24.68 -5.58
N GLU A 173 -25.37 -24.30 -6.50
CA GLU A 173 -24.49 -25.17 -7.25
C GLU A 173 -23.00 -24.92 -6.91
N PRO A 174 -22.14 -25.94 -7.09
CA PRO A 174 -20.70 -25.73 -6.92
C PRO A 174 -20.16 -24.82 -8.02
N LEU A 175 -19.15 -23.98 -7.67
CA LEU A 175 -18.45 -23.18 -8.66
C LEU A 175 -17.66 -24.10 -9.62
N THR A 176 -18.04 -24.07 -10.90
CA THR A 176 -17.42 -24.83 -11.99
C THR A 176 -16.83 -23.92 -13.05
N VAL A 177 -15.98 -24.46 -13.92
CA VAL A 177 -15.41 -23.71 -15.04
C VAL A 177 -16.48 -23.29 -16.05
N GLU A 178 -17.54 -24.08 -16.22
CA GLU A 178 -18.66 -23.78 -17.10
C GLU A 178 -19.43 -22.55 -16.59
N LEU A 179 -19.86 -22.57 -15.32
CA LEU A 179 -20.53 -21.44 -14.69
C LEU A 179 -19.67 -20.17 -14.78
N PHE A 180 -18.40 -20.30 -14.49
CA PHE A 180 -17.46 -19.18 -14.56
C PHE A 180 -17.32 -18.61 -15.99
N LYS A 181 -17.18 -19.47 -16.99
CA LYS A 181 -17.10 -19.06 -18.40
C LYS A 181 -18.38 -18.37 -18.87
N GLU A 182 -19.52 -18.86 -18.45
CA GLU A 182 -20.82 -18.26 -18.76
C GLU A 182 -20.94 -16.86 -18.17
N MET A 183 -20.66 -16.69 -16.89
CA MET A 183 -20.70 -15.41 -16.20
C MET A 183 -19.82 -14.33 -16.82
N TYR A 184 -18.60 -14.70 -17.22
CA TYR A 184 -17.62 -13.77 -17.78
C TYR A 184 -17.57 -13.77 -19.31
N ASN A 185 -18.52 -14.47 -19.98
CA ASN A 185 -18.60 -14.60 -21.43
C ASN A 185 -17.25 -15.03 -22.08
N ILE A 186 -16.56 -15.94 -21.42
CA ILE A 186 -15.28 -16.48 -21.90
C ILE A 186 -15.56 -17.59 -22.91
N LYS A 187 -15.18 -17.35 -24.17
CA LYS A 187 -15.36 -18.35 -25.24
C LYS A 187 -14.49 -19.56 -24.97
N THR A 188 -15.08 -20.74 -25.05
CA THR A 188 -14.36 -22.00 -25.15
C THR A 188 -13.59 -22.00 -26.48
N ALA A 189 -12.28 -22.11 -26.42
CA ALA A 189 -11.43 -22.26 -27.61
C ALA A 189 -11.53 -23.68 -28.14
#